data_e62429f5071a4a7dd63d33278658597a
#
_entry.id   e62429f5071a4a7dd63d33278658597a
#
_cell.length_a   1.000
_cell.length_b   1.000
_cell.length_c   1.000
_cell.angle_alpha   90.00
_cell.angle_beta   90.00
_cell.angle_gamma   90.00
#
_symmetry.space_group_name_H-M   'P 1'
#
loop_
_entity.id
_entity.type
_entity.pdbx_description
1 polymer ?
#
loop_
_entity_poly.entity_id
_entity_poly.type
_entity_poly.pdbx_seq_one_letter_code
_entity_poly.pdbx_strand_id
1 'polypeptide(L)'
;MSYNATENSASRRIATLLDEGSFVEIGGAVTARSTTFNLQEKAAPSDGVITGYGVIDGNLVYVYSQDADVLGGALGEMHAKKIARIYDMAMKMGAPVIGLIDCAGLRLQEATDALEAFGSLYHKQALASGVIPQVTAIFGMCGGGLAVVPGLTDFTFMEAKRRKNFSLILQMHWKEMRFPSVTQQALSTRARQQVL
;
A
#
# COMPACT_ATOMS: atom_id res chain seq x y z
N MET A 1 -1.13 -0.80 -24.36
CA MET A 1 0.08 -0.03 -24.01
C MET A 1 0.58 -0.61 -22.70
N SER A 2 1.71 -1.31 -22.72
CA SER A 2 2.36 -1.73 -21.48
C SER A 2 2.81 -0.46 -20.75
N TYR A 3 2.43 -0.32 -19.49
CA TYR A 3 2.95 0.73 -18.61
C TYR A 3 4.47 0.58 -18.58
N ASN A 4 5.20 1.57 -19.05
CA ASN A 4 6.67 1.52 -19.00
C ASN A 4 7.10 1.58 -17.54
N ALA A 5 7.40 0.41 -16.98
CA ALA A 5 7.74 0.20 -15.57
C ALA A 5 8.98 0.99 -15.08
N THR A 6 9.68 1.69 -15.96
CA THR A 6 10.94 2.37 -15.64
C THR A 6 10.81 3.86 -15.32
N GLU A 7 9.65 4.48 -15.47
CA GLU A 7 9.57 5.95 -15.43
C GLU A 7 8.94 6.55 -14.17
N ASN A 8 8.05 5.85 -13.45
CA ASN A 8 7.42 6.43 -12.26
C ASN A 8 8.04 5.95 -10.93
N SER A 9 7.75 6.70 -9.86
CA SER A 9 8.28 6.39 -8.52
C SER A 9 7.80 5.03 -8.01
N ALA A 10 6.56 4.64 -8.31
CA ALA A 10 5.95 3.38 -7.86
C ALA A 10 6.62 2.15 -8.49
N SER A 11 6.88 2.18 -9.80
CA SER A 11 7.56 1.08 -10.48
C SER A 11 9.03 0.96 -10.10
N ARG A 12 9.72 2.09 -9.88
CA ARG A 12 11.11 2.06 -9.37
C ARG A 12 11.21 1.41 -8.01
N ARG A 13 10.26 1.66 -7.09
CA ARG A 13 10.22 1.00 -5.77
C ARG A 13 10.10 -0.51 -5.91
N ILE A 14 9.24 -1.00 -6.80
CA ILE A 14 9.08 -2.43 -7.09
C ILE A 14 10.37 -3.01 -7.67
N ALA A 15 10.94 -2.35 -8.69
CA ALA A 15 12.18 -2.81 -9.34
C ALA A 15 13.39 -2.84 -8.39
N THR A 16 13.42 -1.95 -7.38
CA THR A 16 14.49 -1.95 -6.36
C THR A 16 14.28 -3.04 -5.31
N LEU A 17 13.03 -3.42 -5.06
CA LEU A 17 12.66 -4.40 -4.02
C LEU A 17 12.82 -5.84 -4.49
N LEU A 18 12.48 -6.13 -5.74
CA LEU A 18 12.41 -7.49 -6.29
C LEU A 18 13.68 -7.86 -7.04
N ASP A 19 13.91 -9.15 -7.18
CA ASP A 19 14.98 -9.71 -8.03
C ASP A 19 14.78 -9.26 -9.48
N GLU A 20 15.87 -8.98 -10.18
CA GLU A 20 15.86 -8.45 -11.53
C GLU A 20 15.04 -9.34 -12.49
N GLY A 21 14.10 -8.70 -13.23
CA GLY A 21 13.26 -9.38 -14.21
C GLY A 21 12.18 -10.31 -13.62
N SER A 22 12.03 -10.40 -12.29
CA SER A 22 11.07 -11.31 -11.65
C SER A 22 9.64 -10.75 -11.57
N PHE A 23 9.43 -9.45 -11.75
CA PHE A 23 8.12 -8.83 -11.56
C PHE A 23 7.14 -9.18 -12.67
N VAL A 24 5.96 -9.64 -12.26
CA VAL A 24 4.80 -9.86 -13.15
C VAL A 24 3.65 -8.99 -12.68
N GLU A 25 3.28 -8.01 -13.50
CA GLU A 25 2.18 -7.09 -13.19
C GLU A 25 0.82 -7.76 -13.37
N ILE A 26 -0.10 -7.50 -12.43
CA ILE A 26 -1.50 -7.95 -12.47
C ILE A 26 -2.41 -6.71 -12.51
N GLY A 27 -3.29 -6.66 -13.51
CA GLY A 27 -4.27 -5.57 -13.63
C GLY A 27 -3.70 -4.25 -14.12
N GLY A 28 -2.59 -4.24 -14.85
CA GLY A 28 -1.98 -3.02 -15.40
C GLY A 28 -2.89 -2.23 -16.35
N ALA A 29 -3.81 -2.91 -17.05
CA ALA A 29 -4.78 -2.27 -17.94
C ALA A 29 -6.05 -1.77 -17.24
N VAL A 30 -6.20 -2.00 -15.93
CA VAL A 30 -7.35 -1.53 -15.16
C VAL A 30 -7.23 -0.04 -14.92
N THR A 31 -8.30 0.69 -15.19
CA THR A 31 -8.41 2.14 -14.95
C THR A 31 -9.57 2.44 -13.99
N ALA A 32 -9.63 3.67 -13.48
CA ALA A 32 -10.76 4.13 -12.67
C ALA A 32 -12.08 3.97 -13.43
N ARG A 33 -13.12 3.51 -12.73
CA ARG A 33 -14.48 3.36 -13.28
C ARG A 33 -15.33 4.61 -13.09
N SER A 34 -14.78 5.68 -12.63
CA SER A 34 -15.57 6.84 -12.27
C SER A 34 -16.31 7.47 -13.44
N THR A 35 -17.59 7.78 -13.21
CA THR A 35 -18.47 8.48 -14.14
C THR A 35 -18.85 9.88 -13.67
N THR A 36 -18.41 10.29 -12.47
CA THR A 36 -18.77 11.56 -11.83
C THR A 36 -17.59 12.53 -11.84
N PHE A 37 -17.88 13.83 -11.78
CA PHE A 37 -16.89 14.92 -11.70
C PHE A 37 -15.87 14.95 -12.86
N ASN A 38 -16.26 14.52 -14.06
CA ASN A 38 -15.41 14.48 -15.25
C ASN A 38 -14.09 13.72 -15.06
N LEU A 39 -14.05 12.76 -14.16
CA LEU A 39 -12.86 11.92 -13.96
C LEU A 39 -12.50 11.09 -15.21
N GLN A 40 -13.46 10.87 -16.10
CA GLN A 40 -13.23 10.21 -17.41
C GLN A 40 -12.22 10.94 -18.27
N GLU A 41 -12.09 12.27 -18.11
CA GLU A 41 -11.13 13.10 -18.84
C GLU A 41 -9.72 13.01 -18.26
N LYS A 42 -9.58 12.52 -17.02
CA LYS A 42 -8.28 12.36 -16.36
C LYS A 42 -7.75 10.96 -16.60
N ALA A 43 -6.61 10.88 -17.27
CA ALA A 43 -5.91 9.62 -17.40
C ALA A 43 -5.54 9.10 -16.01
N ALA A 44 -6.06 7.93 -15.64
CA ALA A 44 -5.72 7.24 -14.41
C ALA A 44 -5.11 5.86 -14.73
N PRO A 45 -3.89 5.81 -15.24
CA PRO A 45 -3.25 4.57 -15.63
C PRO A 45 -3.12 3.67 -14.40
N SER A 46 -3.48 2.39 -14.56
CA SER A 46 -3.45 1.37 -13.52
C SER A 46 -4.23 1.76 -12.25
N ASP A 47 -5.12 2.73 -12.34
CA ASP A 47 -5.85 3.39 -11.24
C ASP A 47 -4.98 3.87 -10.07
N GLY A 48 -3.75 4.33 -10.36
CA GLY A 48 -2.81 4.86 -9.38
C GLY A 48 -2.20 3.81 -8.45
N VAL A 49 -2.26 2.51 -8.80
CA VAL A 49 -1.58 1.44 -8.06
C VAL A 49 -1.07 0.36 -9.01
N ILE A 50 0.21 0.04 -8.89
CA ILE A 50 0.83 -1.09 -9.57
C ILE A 50 0.73 -2.29 -8.64
N THR A 51 0.19 -3.39 -9.13
CA THR A 51 0.01 -4.62 -8.36
C THR A 51 0.57 -5.81 -9.13
N GLY A 52 1.15 -6.76 -8.41
CA GLY A 52 1.74 -7.94 -9.03
C GLY A 52 2.40 -8.86 -8.03
N TYR A 53 3.23 -9.74 -8.56
CA TYR A 53 4.08 -10.61 -7.77
C TYR A 53 5.49 -10.66 -8.36
N GLY A 54 6.43 -11.07 -7.58
CA GLY A 54 7.81 -11.27 -7.98
C GLY A 54 8.55 -12.12 -6.96
N VAL A 55 9.87 -12.05 -7.01
CA VAL A 55 10.74 -12.88 -6.17
C VAL A 55 11.69 -11.96 -5.40
N ILE A 56 11.98 -12.29 -4.14
CA ILE A 56 13.03 -11.71 -3.32
C ILE A 56 13.90 -12.87 -2.81
N ASP A 57 15.17 -12.89 -3.18
CA ASP A 57 16.11 -13.97 -2.82
C ASP A 57 15.53 -15.38 -3.10
N GLY A 58 14.88 -15.56 -4.25
CA GLY A 58 14.26 -16.81 -4.66
C GLY A 58 12.90 -17.12 -4.03
N ASN A 59 12.34 -16.26 -3.18
CA ASN A 59 11.05 -16.47 -2.50
C ASN A 59 9.95 -15.63 -3.14
N LEU A 60 8.80 -16.26 -3.41
CA LEU A 60 7.63 -15.58 -3.97
C LEU A 60 7.07 -14.55 -2.99
N VAL A 61 6.82 -13.34 -3.50
CA VAL A 61 6.14 -12.26 -2.77
C VAL A 61 5.10 -11.59 -3.65
N TYR A 62 4.02 -11.12 -3.05
CA TYR A 62 3.05 -10.26 -3.69
C TYR A 62 3.29 -8.81 -3.28
N VAL A 63 3.20 -7.89 -4.23
CA VAL A 63 3.51 -6.49 -4.00
C VAL A 63 2.46 -5.58 -4.62
N TYR A 64 2.15 -4.48 -3.94
CA TYR A 64 1.47 -3.35 -4.52
C TYR A 64 2.22 -2.05 -4.20
N SER A 65 2.25 -1.13 -5.16
CA SER A 65 2.92 0.16 -5.02
C SER A 65 2.00 1.28 -5.50
N GLN A 66 1.73 2.23 -4.62
CA GLN A 66 0.86 3.37 -4.92
C GLN A 66 1.65 4.47 -5.62
N ASP A 67 1.02 5.08 -6.64
CA ASP A 67 1.59 6.12 -7.46
C ASP A 67 0.93 7.47 -7.14
N ALA A 68 1.64 8.33 -6.41
CA ALA A 68 1.14 9.65 -6.05
C ALA A 68 0.97 10.59 -7.26
N ASP A 69 1.63 10.31 -8.39
CA ASP A 69 1.49 11.12 -9.61
C ASP A 69 0.12 10.91 -10.28
N VAL A 70 -0.56 9.79 -9.97
CA VAL A 70 -1.89 9.48 -10.48
C VAL A 70 -2.93 9.81 -9.41
N LEU A 71 -3.67 10.89 -9.59
CA LEU A 71 -4.73 11.34 -8.67
C LEU A 71 -4.28 11.42 -7.20
N GLY A 72 -3.01 11.75 -6.94
CA GLY A 72 -2.44 11.80 -5.59
C GLY A 72 -2.30 10.42 -4.94
N GLY A 73 -2.30 9.34 -5.70
CA GLY A 73 -2.36 7.97 -5.19
C GLY A 73 -3.66 7.65 -4.44
N ALA A 74 -4.69 8.51 -4.58
CA ALA A 74 -5.94 8.39 -3.82
C ALA A 74 -6.65 7.07 -4.11
N LEU A 75 -7.08 6.40 -3.03
CA LEU A 75 -7.71 5.09 -3.09
C LEU A 75 -9.16 5.21 -3.55
N GLY A 76 -9.44 4.65 -4.72
CA GLY A 76 -10.77 4.48 -5.29
C GLY A 76 -11.19 3.01 -5.35
N GLU A 77 -12.36 2.76 -5.95
CA GLU A 77 -12.95 1.42 -6.04
C GLU A 77 -12.00 0.42 -6.73
N MET A 78 -11.53 0.74 -7.94
CA MET A 78 -10.70 -0.18 -8.72
C MET A 78 -9.29 -0.31 -8.13
N HIS A 79 -8.74 0.76 -7.57
CA HIS A 79 -7.51 0.76 -6.81
C HIS A 79 -7.55 -0.29 -5.69
N ALA A 80 -8.57 -0.23 -4.83
CA ALA A 80 -8.73 -1.19 -3.74
C ALA A 80 -9.02 -2.62 -4.22
N LYS A 81 -9.83 -2.79 -5.27
CA LYS A 81 -10.10 -4.12 -5.86
C LYS A 81 -8.83 -4.79 -6.37
N LYS A 82 -7.90 -4.04 -6.96
CA LYS A 82 -6.59 -4.56 -7.37
C LYS A 82 -5.80 -5.06 -6.16
N ILE A 83 -5.72 -4.27 -5.09
CA ILE A 83 -5.01 -4.68 -3.87
C ILE A 83 -5.70 -5.89 -3.21
N ALA A 84 -7.03 -5.88 -3.09
CA ALA A 84 -7.79 -7.00 -2.54
C ALA A 84 -7.54 -8.31 -3.29
N ARG A 85 -7.43 -8.24 -4.63
CA ARG A 85 -7.09 -9.41 -5.46
C ARG A 85 -5.68 -9.94 -5.16
N ILE A 86 -4.71 -9.06 -4.93
CA ILE A 86 -3.35 -9.47 -4.50
C ILE A 86 -3.40 -10.23 -3.18
N TYR A 87 -4.18 -9.76 -2.20
CA TYR A 87 -4.36 -10.46 -0.94
C TYR A 87 -4.98 -11.85 -1.13
N ASP A 88 -6.01 -11.97 -1.98
CA ASP A 88 -6.65 -13.27 -2.28
C ASP A 88 -5.66 -14.27 -2.90
N MET A 89 -4.81 -13.80 -3.80
CA MET A 89 -3.81 -14.65 -4.44
C MET A 89 -2.70 -15.03 -3.45
N ALA A 90 -2.22 -14.08 -2.66
CA ALA A 90 -1.18 -14.28 -1.67
C ALA A 90 -1.61 -15.30 -0.59
N MET A 91 -2.84 -15.19 -0.08
CA MET A 91 -3.39 -16.14 0.89
C MET A 91 -3.50 -17.56 0.31
N LYS A 92 -3.86 -17.71 -0.97
CA LYS A 92 -3.91 -19.03 -1.63
C LYS A 92 -2.54 -19.66 -1.79
N MET A 93 -1.51 -18.84 -1.99
CA MET A 93 -0.13 -19.29 -2.19
C MET A 93 0.66 -19.39 -0.89
N GLY A 94 0.13 -18.87 0.23
CA GLY A 94 0.87 -18.77 1.49
C GLY A 94 2.06 -17.80 1.42
N ALA A 95 2.04 -16.82 0.49
CA ALA A 95 3.13 -15.91 0.24
C ALA A 95 2.88 -14.54 0.93
N PRO A 96 3.93 -13.80 1.35
CA PRO A 96 3.78 -12.50 1.98
C PRO A 96 3.25 -11.44 1.02
N VAL A 97 2.61 -10.40 1.59
CA VAL A 97 2.20 -9.19 0.88
C VAL A 97 3.02 -8.01 1.36
N ILE A 98 3.57 -7.25 0.41
CA ILE A 98 4.35 -6.04 0.66
C ILE A 98 3.63 -4.84 0.05
N GLY A 99 3.21 -3.88 0.87
CA GLY A 99 2.57 -2.64 0.45
C GLY A 99 3.53 -1.46 0.46
N LEU A 100 3.71 -0.80 -0.68
CA LEU A 100 4.53 0.40 -0.83
C LEU A 100 3.60 1.62 -0.93
N ILE A 101 3.44 2.33 0.18
CA ILE A 101 2.40 3.34 0.40
C ILE A 101 2.88 4.73 -0.02
N ASP A 102 2.07 5.38 -0.87
CA ASP A 102 2.17 6.80 -1.18
C ASP A 102 0.79 7.30 -1.65
N CYS A 103 -0.10 7.64 -0.70
CA CYS A 103 -1.51 7.84 -0.96
C CYS A 103 -2.07 9.00 -0.13
N ALA A 104 -2.75 9.92 -0.80
CA ALA A 104 -3.41 11.05 -0.14
C ALA A 104 -4.62 10.66 0.73
N GLY A 105 -5.13 9.43 0.57
CA GLY A 105 -6.30 8.94 1.28
C GLY A 105 -7.46 8.57 0.37
N LEU A 106 -8.68 8.84 0.80
CA LEU A 106 -9.91 8.53 0.04
C LEU A 106 -10.00 9.35 -1.24
N ARG A 107 -10.39 8.72 -2.35
CA ARG A 107 -10.78 9.41 -3.59
C ARG A 107 -12.19 9.98 -3.43
N LEU A 108 -12.28 11.26 -3.04
CA LEU A 108 -13.55 11.91 -2.70
C LEU A 108 -14.57 11.90 -3.85
N GLN A 109 -14.10 11.90 -5.09
CA GLN A 109 -14.95 11.88 -6.29
C GLN A 109 -15.75 10.59 -6.46
N GLU A 110 -15.32 9.50 -5.84
CA GLU A 110 -16.01 8.21 -5.85
C GLU A 110 -16.90 7.99 -4.62
N ALA A 111 -16.92 8.94 -3.70
CA ALA A 111 -17.81 8.99 -2.54
C ALA A 111 -17.96 7.65 -1.80
N THR A 112 -19.17 7.06 -1.82
CA THR A 112 -19.47 5.79 -1.13
C THR A 112 -18.70 4.60 -1.66
N ASP A 113 -18.40 4.55 -2.97
CA ASP A 113 -17.68 3.44 -3.58
C ASP A 113 -16.23 3.37 -3.08
N ALA A 114 -15.59 4.54 -2.93
CA ALA A 114 -14.27 4.61 -2.34
C ALA A 114 -14.27 4.29 -0.83
N LEU A 115 -15.35 4.63 -0.10
CA LEU A 115 -15.48 4.28 1.31
C LEU A 115 -15.66 2.77 1.50
N GLU A 116 -16.49 2.12 0.68
CA GLU A 116 -16.64 0.66 0.65
C GLU A 116 -15.31 -0.02 0.30
N ALA A 117 -14.54 0.58 -0.61
CA ALA A 117 -13.22 0.11 -1.00
C ALA A 117 -12.25 0.01 0.18
N PHE A 118 -12.26 0.98 1.11
CA PHE A 118 -11.50 0.88 2.35
C PHE A 118 -11.96 -0.27 3.22
N GLY A 119 -13.27 -0.44 3.40
CA GLY A 119 -13.84 -1.55 4.16
C GLY A 119 -13.41 -2.90 3.60
N SER A 120 -13.44 -3.05 2.28
CA SER A 120 -12.98 -4.25 1.59
C SER A 120 -11.49 -4.53 1.82
N LEU A 121 -10.65 -3.50 1.74
CA LEU A 121 -9.21 -3.62 1.99
C LEU A 121 -8.91 -4.04 3.43
N TYR A 122 -9.51 -3.38 4.41
CA TYR A 122 -9.34 -3.74 5.83
C TYR A 122 -9.81 -5.16 6.12
N HIS A 123 -10.93 -5.57 5.52
CA HIS A 123 -11.41 -6.94 5.64
C HIS A 123 -10.39 -7.97 5.12
N LYS A 124 -9.80 -7.71 3.94
CA LYS A 124 -8.76 -8.59 3.38
C LYS A 124 -7.51 -8.66 4.26
N GLN A 125 -7.06 -7.53 4.81
CA GLN A 125 -5.94 -7.50 5.74
C GLN A 125 -6.23 -8.26 7.03
N ALA A 126 -7.44 -8.11 7.58
CA ALA A 126 -7.86 -8.84 8.76
C ALA A 126 -7.92 -10.36 8.53
N LEU A 127 -8.42 -10.80 7.36
CA LEU A 127 -8.41 -12.22 6.98
C LEU A 127 -7.00 -12.78 6.77
N ALA A 128 -6.08 -11.96 6.29
CA ALA A 128 -4.69 -12.33 6.08
C ALA A 128 -3.86 -12.37 7.36
N SER A 129 -4.32 -11.70 8.41
CA SER A 129 -3.64 -11.61 9.70
C SER A 129 -3.46 -13.01 10.34
N GLY A 130 -2.21 -13.35 10.66
CA GLY A 130 -1.84 -14.67 11.18
C GLY A 130 -1.85 -15.80 10.12
N VAL A 131 -2.20 -15.51 8.86
CA VAL A 131 -2.19 -16.49 7.75
C VAL A 131 -0.97 -16.29 6.87
N ILE A 132 -0.68 -15.05 6.48
CA ILE A 132 0.48 -14.68 5.69
C ILE A 132 1.16 -13.44 6.30
N PRO A 133 2.49 -13.29 6.15
CA PRO A 133 3.18 -12.08 6.57
C PRO A 133 2.72 -10.85 5.77
N GLN A 134 2.46 -9.75 6.46
CA GLN A 134 2.05 -8.49 5.88
C GLN A 134 3.06 -7.40 6.23
N VAL A 135 3.63 -6.75 5.23
CA VAL A 135 4.64 -5.71 5.40
C VAL A 135 4.19 -4.43 4.71
N THR A 136 4.36 -3.30 5.37
CA THR A 136 4.07 -1.99 4.79
C THR A 136 5.29 -1.09 4.86
N ALA A 137 5.61 -0.41 3.75
CA ALA A 137 6.62 0.63 3.68
C ALA A 137 6.01 1.95 3.18
N ILE A 138 6.13 3.01 3.97
CA ILE A 138 5.55 4.33 3.68
C ILE A 138 6.63 5.23 3.10
N PHE A 139 6.48 5.60 1.82
CA PHE A 139 7.41 6.45 1.06
C PHE A 139 6.94 7.90 0.92
N GLY A 140 5.65 8.15 1.04
CA GLY A 140 5.07 9.46 0.85
C GLY A 140 3.94 9.76 1.82
N MET A 141 2.81 10.18 1.28
CA MET A 141 1.61 10.41 2.07
C MET A 141 0.98 9.09 2.50
N CYS A 142 0.42 9.09 3.72
CA CYS A 142 -0.43 8.01 4.22
C CYS A 142 -1.62 8.68 4.93
N GLY A 143 -2.59 9.14 4.13
CA GLY A 143 -3.65 10.04 4.58
C GLY A 143 -4.95 9.33 4.93
N GLY A 144 -5.72 9.96 5.83
CA GLY A 144 -7.08 9.55 6.15
C GLY A 144 -7.22 8.07 6.55
N GLY A 145 -8.20 7.39 5.98
CA GLY A 145 -8.45 5.96 6.22
C GLY A 145 -7.27 5.06 5.89
N LEU A 146 -6.41 5.45 4.92
CA LEU A 146 -5.25 4.62 4.60
C LEU A 146 -4.27 4.48 5.76
N ALA A 147 -4.24 5.41 6.70
CA ALA A 147 -3.39 5.34 7.88
C ALA A 147 -3.68 4.13 8.80
N VAL A 148 -4.83 3.49 8.64
CA VAL A 148 -5.19 2.24 9.33
C VAL A 148 -4.44 1.04 8.74
N VAL A 149 -4.18 1.04 7.43
CA VAL A 149 -3.53 -0.05 6.70
C VAL A 149 -2.19 -0.48 7.33
N PRO A 150 -1.24 0.43 7.60
CA PRO A 150 0.00 0.06 8.29
C PRO A 150 -0.22 -0.49 9.70
N GLY A 151 -1.30 -0.07 10.38
CA GLY A 151 -1.65 -0.57 11.71
C GLY A 151 -2.19 -2.01 11.71
N LEU A 152 -2.64 -2.50 10.56
CA LEU A 152 -3.15 -3.87 10.37
C LEU A 152 -2.08 -4.83 9.82
N THR A 153 -0.87 -4.35 9.52
CA THR A 153 0.24 -5.17 9.03
C THR A 153 1.20 -5.56 10.15
N ASP A 154 1.95 -6.66 9.96
CA ASP A 154 2.89 -7.19 10.95
C ASP A 154 4.12 -6.28 11.13
N PHE A 155 4.59 -5.69 10.03
CA PHE A 155 5.76 -4.81 10.02
C PHE A 155 5.48 -3.54 9.24
N THR A 156 5.85 -2.39 9.83
CA THR A 156 5.69 -1.08 9.19
C THR A 156 7.02 -0.34 9.18
N PHE A 157 7.45 0.06 7.99
CA PHE A 157 8.62 0.90 7.75
C PHE A 157 8.19 2.28 7.27
N MET A 158 8.97 3.31 7.57
CA MET A 158 8.68 4.68 7.15
C MET A 158 9.95 5.43 6.80
N GLU A 159 9.96 6.11 5.67
CA GLU A 159 11.07 6.99 5.29
C GLU A 159 11.21 8.15 6.30
N ALA A 160 12.41 8.29 6.89
CA ALA A 160 12.64 9.25 7.97
C ALA A 160 12.40 10.72 7.56
N LYS A 161 12.67 11.08 6.30
CA LYS A 161 12.50 12.45 5.78
C LYS A 161 11.03 12.86 5.63
N ARG A 162 10.09 11.91 5.56
CA ARG A 162 8.66 12.16 5.27
C ARG A 162 7.71 11.94 6.44
N ARG A 163 8.22 11.81 7.66
CA ARG A 163 7.41 11.61 8.89
C ARG A 163 6.28 12.63 9.09
N LYS A 164 6.40 13.84 8.53
CA LYS A 164 5.41 14.92 8.68
C LYS A 164 4.09 14.64 7.94
N ASN A 165 4.08 13.73 6.98
CA ASN A 165 2.92 13.43 6.13
C ASN A 165 2.10 12.24 6.64
N PHE A 166 2.46 11.67 7.78
CA PHE A 166 1.68 10.63 8.44
C PHE A 166 0.46 11.23 9.13
N SER A 167 -0.70 10.62 8.97
CA SER A 167 -1.96 11.18 9.47
C SER A 167 -1.93 11.41 10.98
N LEU A 168 -2.38 12.59 11.41
CA LEU A 168 -2.52 12.96 12.82
C LEU A 168 -3.35 11.95 13.63
N ILE A 169 -4.30 11.29 13.00
CA ILE A 169 -5.18 10.29 13.63
C ILE A 169 -4.38 9.10 14.16
N LEU A 170 -3.41 8.61 13.40
CA LEU A 170 -2.57 7.50 13.86
C LEU A 170 -1.59 7.93 14.96
N GLN A 171 -1.08 9.17 14.90
CA GLN A 171 -0.24 9.71 15.98
C GLN A 171 -1.00 9.83 17.30
N MET A 172 -2.30 10.15 17.28
CA MET A 172 -3.13 10.17 18.49
C MET A 172 -3.34 8.74 19.04
N HIS A 173 -3.61 7.77 18.17
CA HIS A 173 -3.81 6.38 18.58
C HIS A 173 -2.54 5.75 19.18
N TRP A 174 -1.36 6.04 18.64
CA TRP A 174 -0.09 5.58 19.22
C TRP A 174 0.19 6.18 20.59
N LYS A 175 -0.25 7.41 20.87
CA LYS A 175 -0.10 8.04 22.20
C LYS A 175 -1.07 7.46 23.23
N GLU A 176 -2.23 6.99 22.80
CA GLU A 176 -3.27 6.43 23.67
C GLU A 176 -3.08 4.93 23.94
N MET A 177 -2.46 4.19 23.01
CA MET A 177 -2.07 2.80 23.25
C MET A 177 -0.91 2.76 24.24
N ARG A 178 -1.20 2.53 25.52
CA ARG A 178 -0.21 2.23 26.55
C ARG A 178 0.34 0.82 26.31
N PHE A 179 1.35 0.71 25.45
CA PHE A 179 2.14 -0.51 25.42
C PHE A 179 2.94 -0.62 26.73
N PRO A 180 3.09 -1.81 27.32
CA PRO A 180 4.02 -2.01 28.41
C PRO A 180 5.40 -1.48 28.03
N SER A 181 6.08 -0.83 28.98
CA SER A 181 7.34 -0.11 28.76
C SER A 181 8.44 -0.92 28.04
N VAL A 182 8.42 -2.24 28.16
CA VAL A 182 9.33 -3.18 27.50
C VAL A 182 9.15 -3.16 25.96
N THR A 183 7.92 -3.04 25.47
CA THR A 183 7.63 -3.03 24.02
C THR A 183 8.04 -1.70 23.35
N GLN A 184 7.90 -0.58 24.08
CA GLN A 184 8.36 0.72 23.59
C GLN A 184 9.88 0.81 23.47
N GLN A 185 10.63 0.23 24.41
CA GLN A 185 12.08 0.16 24.33
C GLN A 185 12.56 -0.74 23.20
N ALA A 186 11.94 -1.91 22.99
CA ALA A 186 12.30 -2.83 21.89
C ALA A 186 12.05 -2.21 20.50
N LEU A 187 10.94 -1.48 20.31
CA LEU A 187 10.62 -0.80 19.06
C LEU A 187 11.54 0.39 18.80
N SER A 188 11.89 1.18 19.84
CA SER A 188 12.82 2.30 19.70
C SER A 188 14.25 1.84 19.42
N THR A 189 14.67 0.72 19.97
CA THR A 189 16.02 0.14 19.78
C THR A 189 16.14 -0.48 18.38
N ARG A 190 15.13 -1.23 17.92
CA ARG A 190 15.10 -1.79 16.55
C ARG A 190 15.05 -0.69 15.49
N ALA A 191 14.24 0.36 15.68
CA ALA A 191 14.18 1.49 14.74
C ALA A 191 15.51 2.27 14.65
N ARG A 192 16.35 2.25 15.69
CA ARG A 192 17.68 2.88 15.69
C ARG A 192 18.76 2.01 15.03
N GLN A 193 18.62 0.70 15.05
CA GLN A 193 19.58 -0.23 14.46
C GLN A 193 19.39 -0.44 12.94
N GLN A 194 18.26 -0.03 12.38
CA GLN A 194 17.97 -0.15 10.93
C GLN A 194 18.16 1.18 10.16
N VAL A 195 18.78 2.18 10.76
CA VAL A 195 19.08 3.50 10.17
C VAL A 195 20.60 3.70 10.01
N LEU A 196 21.36 2.63 9.85
CA LEU A 196 22.79 2.69 9.46
C LEU A 196 22.98 2.11 8.07
#